data_5c34b56a7badd5872fded19d0f59dbc0
#
_entry.id   5c34b56a7badd5872fded19d0f59dbc0
#
_cell.length_a   1.000
_cell.length_b   1.000
_cell.length_c   1.000
_cell.angle_alpha   90.00
_cell.angle_beta   90.00
_cell.angle_gamma   90.00
#
_symmetry.space_group_name_H-M   'P 1'
#
loop_
_entity.id
_entity.type
_entity.pdbx_description
1 polymer ?
#
loop_
_entity_poly.entity_id
_entity_poly.type
_entity_poly.pdbx_seq_one_letter_code
_entity_poly.pdbx_strand_id
1 'polypeptide(L)'
;MNSSYTIGERIRELRQSRKLTQLVLSKRLGVTKSLISAYENATAYPSYDVLLGIAYIFNVTTDYLLGKEKTMSVSTKGLTDSQTEFVSALIAEFQKVNLTV
;
A
#
# COMPACT_ATOMS: atom_id res chain seq x y z
N MET A 1 -13.97 -15.59 -4.50
CA MET A 1 -13.37 -15.33 -4.50
C MET A 1 -12.77 -14.79 -4.69
N ASN A 2 -12.77 -14.43 -4.73
CA ASN A 2 -12.18 -13.97 -4.91
C ASN A 2 -11.34 -13.47 -4.88
N SER A 3 -11.34 -13.87 -4.22
CA SER A 3 -10.63 -12.84 -4.43
C SER A 3 -9.33 -13.03 -5.08
N SER A 4 -9.31 -12.74 -6.20
CA SER A 4 -8.15 -12.80 -7.01
C SER A 4 -7.17 -11.67 -6.77
N TYR A 5 -7.45 -10.80 -5.83
CA TYR A 5 -6.61 -9.65 -5.57
C TYR A 5 -5.45 -10.03 -4.68
N THR A 6 -4.33 -10.34 -5.31
CA THR A 6 -3.15 -10.85 -4.63
C THR A 6 -2.33 -9.74 -4.00
N ILE A 7 -1.41 -10.13 -3.11
CA ILE A 7 -0.45 -9.18 -2.53
C ILE A 7 0.40 -8.53 -3.63
N GLY A 8 0.75 -9.28 -4.67
CA GLY A 8 1.51 -8.74 -5.80
C GLY A 8 0.76 -7.66 -6.56
N GLU A 9 -0.54 -7.87 -6.76
CA GLU A 9 -1.37 -6.86 -7.43
C GLU A 9 -1.47 -5.59 -6.61
N ARG A 10 -1.59 -5.72 -5.29
CA ARG A 10 -1.63 -4.55 -4.41
C ARG A 10 -0.32 -3.79 -4.42
N ILE A 11 0.81 -4.51 -4.42
CA ILE A 11 2.13 -3.88 -4.52
C ILE A 11 2.24 -3.11 -5.82
N ARG A 12 1.82 -3.72 -6.93
CA ARG A 12 1.88 -3.05 -8.23
C ARG A 12 1.02 -1.81 -8.26
N GLU A 13 -0.21 -1.89 -7.75
CA GLU A 13 -1.10 -0.73 -7.73
C GLU A 13 -0.55 0.41 -6.89
N LEU A 14 -0.03 0.10 -5.72
CA LEU A 14 0.57 1.12 -4.86
C LEU A 14 1.77 1.77 -5.54
N ARG A 15 2.62 0.96 -6.15
CA ARG A 15 3.80 1.45 -6.86
C ARG A 15 3.38 2.40 -8.00
N GLN A 16 2.44 1.96 -8.81
CA GLN A 16 1.98 2.74 -9.96
C GLN A 16 1.26 4.02 -9.51
N SER A 17 0.52 3.96 -8.42
CA SER A 17 -0.17 5.15 -7.89
C SER A 17 0.81 6.23 -7.45
N ARG A 18 2.02 5.85 -7.07
CA ARG A 18 3.08 6.78 -6.69
C ARG A 18 4.04 7.04 -7.85
N LYS A 19 3.76 6.52 -9.03
CA LYS A 19 4.58 6.67 -10.23
C LYS A 19 6.02 6.22 -10.02
N LEU A 20 6.18 5.16 -9.22
CA LEU A 20 7.50 4.56 -8.98
C LEU A 20 7.74 3.43 -9.98
N THR A 21 8.99 3.33 -10.44
CA THR A 21 9.38 2.18 -11.24
C THR A 21 9.73 1.00 -10.32
N GLN A 22 9.74 -0.20 -10.88
CA GLN A 22 10.18 -1.38 -10.13
C GLN A 22 11.61 -1.19 -9.62
N LEU A 23 12.47 -0.57 -10.44
CA LEU A 23 13.86 -0.34 -10.06
C LEU A 23 13.95 0.59 -8.85
N VAL A 24 13.21 1.69 -8.85
CA VAL A 24 13.24 2.63 -7.73
C VAL A 24 12.72 1.97 -6.45
N LEU A 25 11.62 1.24 -6.55
CA LEU A 25 11.09 0.52 -5.38
C LEU A 25 12.10 -0.50 -4.86
N SER A 26 12.75 -1.23 -5.76
CA SER A 26 13.74 -2.24 -5.36
C SER A 26 14.88 -1.61 -4.57
N LYS A 27 15.34 -0.44 -5.00
CA LYS A 27 16.43 0.27 -4.30
C LYS A 27 15.99 0.72 -2.90
N ARG A 28 14.76 1.19 -2.77
CA ARG A 28 14.26 1.62 -1.47
C ARG A 28 14.10 0.45 -0.50
N LEU A 29 13.79 -0.72 -1.02
CA LEU A 29 13.62 -1.92 -0.20
C LEU A 29 14.89 -2.72 -0.01
N GLY A 30 15.95 -2.41 -0.76
CA GLY A 30 17.20 -3.17 -0.67
C GLY A 30 17.10 -4.55 -1.30
N VAL A 31 16.25 -4.71 -2.31
CA VAL A 31 16.10 -5.96 -3.06
C VAL A 31 16.36 -5.70 -4.54
N THR A 32 16.38 -6.76 -5.34
CA THR A 32 16.60 -6.60 -6.78
C THR A 32 15.31 -6.23 -7.50
N LYS A 33 15.44 -5.61 -8.66
CA LYS A 33 14.29 -5.32 -9.53
C LYS A 33 13.58 -6.61 -9.91
N SER A 34 14.34 -7.68 -10.19
CA SER A 34 13.76 -8.98 -10.53
C SER A 34 12.88 -9.52 -9.41
N LEU A 35 13.27 -9.27 -8.17
CA LEU A 35 12.48 -9.72 -7.03
C LEU A 35 11.17 -8.93 -6.92
N ILE A 36 11.21 -7.62 -7.18
CA ILE A 36 9.97 -6.83 -7.23
C ILE A 36 9.03 -7.38 -8.31
N SER A 37 9.57 -7.67 -9.48
CA SER A 37 8.78 -8.25 -10.56
C SER A 37 8.17 -9.59 -10.15
N ALA A 38 8.94 -10.42 -9.46
CA ALA A 38 8.45 -11.71 -8.98
C ALA A 38 7.31 -11.55 -7.97
N TYR A 39 7.40 -10.57 -7.08
CA TYR A 39 6.32 -10.29 -6.14
C TYR A 39 5.05 -9.87 -6.90
N GLU A 40 5.20 -8.97 -7.85
CA GLU A 40 4.05 -8.42 -8.59
C GLU A 40 3.39 -9.48 -9.47
N ASN A 41 4.15 -10.45 -9.93
CA ASN A 41 3.64 -11.54 -10.76
C ASN A 41 3.26 -12.79 -9.96
N ALA A 42 3.33 -12.70 -8.65
CA ALA A 42 2.97 -13.78 -7.73
C ALA A 42 3.83 -15.04 -7.88
N THR A 43 5.07 -14.88 -8.34
CA THR A 43 6.02 -16.00 -8.42
C THR A 43 6.94 -16.06 -7.20
N ALA A 44 6.88 -15.06 -6.33
CA ALA A 44 7.58 -15.05 -5.05
C ALA A 44 6.76 -14.23 -4.06
N TYR A 45 6.98 -14.49 -2.77
CA TYR A 45 6.36 -13.71 -1.70
C TYR A 45 7.43 -12.90 -0.99
N PRO A 46 7.10 -11.65 -0.58
CA PRO A 46 8.03 -10.87 0.23
C PRO A 46 8.28 -11.55 1.57
N SER A 47 9.51 -11.47 2.05
CA SER A 47 9.79 -11.84 3.43
C SER A 47 9.08 -10.89 4.37
N TYR A 48 9.05 -11.26 5.66
CA TYR A 48 8.42 -10.41 6.67
C TYR A 48 9.03 -9.01 6.68
N ASP A 49 10.36 -8.92 6.63
CA ASP A 49 11.05 -7.63 6.67
C ASP A 49 10.73 -6.78 5.43
N VAL A 50 10.68 -7.40 4.27
CA VAL A 50 10.34 -6.69 3.03
C VAL A 50 8.88 -6.25 3.07
N LEU A 51 7.98 -7.08 3.58
CA LEU A 51 6.58 -6.74 3.72
C LEU A 51 6.39 -5.50 4.61
N LEU A 52 7.10 -5.46 5.74
CA LEU A 52 7.07 -4.29 6.62
C LEU A 52 7.61 -3.05 5.92
N GLY A 53 8.68 -3.22 5.13
CA GLY A 53 9.24 -2.12 4.35
C GLY A 53 8.26 -1.56 3.33
N ILE A 54 7.54 -2.42 2.65
CA ILE A 54 6.52 -2.01 1.68
C ILE A 54 5.41 -1.24 2.39
N ALA A 55 4.92 -1.78 3.50
CA ALA A 55 3.88 -1.12 4.29
C ALA A 55 4.33 0.28 4.72
N TYR A 56 5.58 0.40 5.14
CA TYR A 56 6.13 1.67 5.58
C TYR A 56 6.23 2.68 4.42
N ILE A 57 6.77 2.23 3.27
CA ILE A 57 6.97 3.11 2.11
C ILE A 57 5.64 3.67 1.61
N PHE A 58 4.61 2.83 1.56
CA PHE A 58 3.31 3.24 1.01
C PHE A 58 2.33 3.70 2.09
N ASN A 59 2.75 3.67 3.35
CA ASN A 59 1.93 4.09 4.48
C ASN A 59 0.60 3.35 4.51
N VAL A 60 0.67 2.05 4.36
CA VAL A 60 -0.49 1.15 4.47
C VAL A 60 -0.17 0.10 5.54
N THR A 61 -1.20 -0.63 5.97
CA THR A 61 -1.01 -1.70 6.93
C THR A 61 -0.57 -2.98 6.21
N THR A 62 0.08 -3.87 6.94
CA THR A 62 0.37 -5.19 6.41
C THR A 62 -0.92 -5.97 6.15
N ASP A 63 -1.97 -5.74 6.93
CA ASP A 63 -3.26 -6.37 6.71
C ASP A 63 -3.88 -5.96 5.38
N TYR A 64 -3.71 -4.70 4.99
CA TYR A 64 -4.14 -4.28 3.66
C TYR A 64 -3.38 -5.02 2.57
N LEU A 65 -2.06 -5.11 2.70
CA LEU A 65 -1.23 -5.82 1.72
C LEU A 65 -1.61 -7.29 1.62
N LEU A 66 -1.94 -7.91 2.76
CA LEU A 66 -2.31 -9.31 2.81
C LEU A 66 -3.75 -9.59 2.42
N GLY A 67 -4.52 -8.53 2.14
CA GLY A 67 -5.91 -8.69 1.74
C GLY A 67 -6.89 -8.85 2.87
N LYS A 68 -6.45 -8.63 4.11
CA LYS A 68 -7.34 -8.73 5.28
C LYS A 68 -8.16 -7.47 5.51
N GLU A 69 -7.67 -6.33 5.00
CA GLU A 69 -8.41 -5.08 5.01
C GLU A 69 -8.75 -4.70 3.59
N LYS A 70 -9.99 -4.38 3.33
CA LYS A 70 -10.44 -4.00 1.98
C LYS A 70 -10.21 -2.54 1.69
N THR A 71 -10.11 -1.72 2.73
CA THR A 71 -9.88 -0.29 2.58
C THR A 71 -8.52 0.08 3.13
N MET A 72 -7.90 1.06 2.49
CA MET A 72 -6.59 1.55 2.90
C MET A 72 -6.76 2.44 4.13
N SER A 73 -5.93 2.19 5.15
CA SER A 73 -5.88 3.02 6.35
C SER A 73 -4.75 4.02 6.22
N VAL A 74 -4.97 5.22 6.74
CA VAL A 74 -3.94 6.26 6.77
C VAL A 74 -3.33 6.30 8.15
N SER A 75 -1.99 6.23 8.23
CA SER A 75 -1.29 6.35 9.50
C SER A 75 -1.30 7.80 9.96
N THR A 76 -1.68 8.02 11.23
CA THR A 76 -1.64 9.34 11.84
C THR A 76 -0.41 9.53 12.73
N LYS A 77 0.49 8.56 12.73
CA LYS A 77 1.71 8.63 13.53
C LYS A 77 2.53 9.86 13.14
N GLY A 78 2.90 10.67 14.13
CA GLY A 78 3.67 11.88 13.86
C GLY A 78 2.84 13.10 13.55
N LEU A 79 1.52 12.98 13.49
CA LEU A 79 0.63 14.11 13.25
C LEU A 79 0.14 14.70 14.58
N THR A 80 -0.12 16.00 14.58
CA THR A 80 -0.79 16.63 15.70
C THR A 80 -2.27 16.27 15.69
N ASP A 81 -2.96 16.51 16.82
CA ASP A 81 -4.40 16.25 16.89
C ASP A 81 -5.16 17.04 15.85
N SER A 82 -4.81 18.31 15.63
CA SER A 82 -5.45 19.14 14.62
C SER A 82 -5.23 18.60 13.21
N GLN A 83 -4.01 18.14 12.92
CA GLN A 83 -3.70 17.56 11.63
C GLN A 83 -4.46 16.26 11.41
N THR A 84 -4.56 15.43 12.46
CA THR A 84 -5.32 14.18 12.39
C THR A 84 -6.79 14.45 12.11
N GLU A 85 -7.38 15.45 12.77
CA GLU A 85 -8.77 15.83 12.53
C GLU A 85 -8.98 16.30 11.09
N PHE A 86 -8.04 17.10 10.57
CA PHE A 86 -8.12 17.60 9.21
C PHE A 86 -8.09 16.45 8.21
N VAL A 87 -7.16 15.51 8.39
CA VAL A 87 -7.05 14.33 7.51
C VAL A 87 -8.32 13.48 7.59
N SER A 88 -8.84 13.26 8.79
CA SER A 88 -10.07 12.47 8.97
C SER A 88 -11.26 13.12 8.30
N ALA A 89 -11.39 14.44 8.40
CA ALA A 89 -12.47 15.16 7.74
C ALA A 89 -12.35 15.08 6.22
N LEU A 90 -11.14 15.18 5.70
CA LEU A 90 -10.90 15.06 4.27
C LEU A 90 -11.27 13.69 3.74
N ILE A 91 -10.88 12.63 4.46
CA ILE A 91 -11.23 11.26 4.10
C ILE A 91 -12.75 11.09 4.09
N ALA A 92 -13.44 11.62 5.10
CA ALA A 92 -14.89 11.53 5.20
C ALA A 92 -15.57 12.20 3.99
N GLU A 93 -15.05 13.34 3.55
CA GLU A 93 -15.60 14.02 2.36
C GLU A 93 -15.42 13.19 1.10
N PHE A 94 -14.26 12.59 0.91
CA PHE A 94 -14.03 11.74 -0.25
C PHE A 94 -14.94 10.52 -0.24
N GLN A 95 -15.14 9.91 0.93
CA GLN A 95 -16.03 8.76 1.05
C GLN A 95 -17.47 9.13 0.71
N LYS A 96 -17.91 10.30 1.12
CA LYS A 96 -19.22 10.81 0.81
C LYS A 96 -19.45 10.96 -0.69
N VAL A 97 -18.46 11.55 -1.38
CA VAL A 97 -18.52 11.71 -2.82
C VAL A 97 -18.61 10.36 -3.52
N ASN A 98 -17.82 9.40 -3.06
CA ASN A 98 -17.82 8.06 -3.65
C ASN A 98 -19.14 7.33 -3.44
N LEU A 99 -19.81 7.57 -2.32
CA LEU A 99 -21.08 6.93 -2.03
C LEU A 99 -22.25 7.51 -2.85
N THR A 100 -22.10 8.72 -3.36
CA THR A 100 -23.17 9.38 -4.11
C THR A 100 -23.07 9.20 -5.62
N VAL A 101 -22.05 8.53 -6.08
CA VAL A 101 -21.82 8.31 -7.52
C VAL A 101 -22.63 7.13 -8.09
#